data_689cbd8600e233d875dba4c025b88082
#
_entry.id   689cbd8600e233d875dba4c025b88082
#
_cell.length_a   1.000
_cell.length_b   1.000
_cell.length_c   1.000
_cell.angle_alpha   90.00
_cell.angle_beta   90.00
_cell.angle_gamma   90.00
#
_symmetry.space_group_name_H-M   'P 1'
#
loop_
_entity.id
_entity.type
_entity.pdbx_description
1 polymer ?
#
loop_
_entity_poly.entity_id
_entity_poly.type
_entity_poly.pdbx_seq_one_letter_code
_entity_poly.pdbx_strand_id
1 'polypeptide(L)'
;NAWPAEDYAALKEAGYLKAFVPKEYGGFGLSLKEIAQEQTRLAMAAPGTALGVNMHQIIVGLGKHMVRFGNKKGKQILRDAAEGKLLAFGISEPSNDRVLFGSISEARPEEGGAYRFYGKKVFLSMGKYCDKLVSFGQDNTGESPLSVFAYLTPDKETFIVKNDWDTMGMRATQSNSVELKGIFAAEEQILTKVAPGPSFDPVVFGIFAYFEILLAATYFGIGKRALEIGVETVKKRHSVSNDAPYANDKNIRWRIAEAAIMLDGIQPQINELSDTLEASTEYSFIWLP
;
A
#
# COMPACT_ATOMS: atom_id res chain seq x y z
N ASN A 1 -9.85 -6.33 -17.89
CA ASN A 1 -9.82 -5.18 -16.95
C ASN A 1 -10.94 -5.23 -15.90
N ALA A 2 -11.46 -6.41 -15.58
CA ALA A 2 -12.50 -6.52 -14.58
C ALA A 2 -11.92 -6.35 -13.17
N TRP A 3 -12.69 -5.71 -12.30
CA TRP A 3 -12.49 -5.74 -10.87
C TRP A 3 -12.61 -7.20 -10.38
N PRO A 4 -11.63 -7.72 -9.62
CA PRO A 4 -11.66 -9.10 -9.13
C PRO A 4 -12.59 -9.21 -7.91
N ALA A 5 -13.89 -9.00 -8.12
CA ALA A 5 -14.89 -8.94 -7.06
C ALA A 5 -14.95 -10.23 -6.23
N GLU A 6 -14.77 -11.38 -6.88
CA GLU A 6 -14.77 -12.69 -6.22
C GLU A 6 -13.58 -12.84 -5.28
N ASP A 7 -12.38 -12.41 -5.72
CA ASP A 7 -11.18 -12.45 -4.88
C ASP A 7 -11.36 -11.60 -3.62
N TYR A 8 -11.87 -10.36 -3.79
CA TYR A 8 -12.10 -9.47 -2.64
C TYR A 8 -13.20 -9.97 -1.71
N ALA A 9 -14.26 -10.58 -2.25
CA ALA A 9 -15.29 -11.21 -1.45
C ALA A 9 -14.71 -12.37 -0.61
N ALA A 10 -13.93 -13.23 -1.23
CA ALA A 10 -13.24 -14.33 -0.56
C ALA A 10 -12.25 -13.85 0.51
N LEU A 11 -11.45 -12.81 0.22
CA LEU A 11 -10.53 -12.22 1.19
C LEU A 11 -11.28 -11.60 2.39
N LYS A 12 -12.40 -10.95 2.13
CA LYS A 12 -13.26 -10.39 3.19
C LYS A 12 -13.88 -11.48 4.05
N GLU A 13 -14.43 -12.52 3.44
CA GLU A 13 -15.02 -13.68 4.14
C GLU A 13 -13.97 -14.42 4.97
N ALA A 14 -12.77 -14.63 4.46
CA ALA A 14 -11.63 -15.18 5.18
C ALA A 14 -11.13 -14.28 6.32
N GLY A 15 -11.63 -13.05 6.44
CA GLY A 15 -11.21 -12.07 7.42
C GLY A 15 -9.86 -11.41 7.14
N TYR A 16 -9.34 -11.50 5.91
CA TYR A 16 -8.05 -10.95 5.54
C TYR A 16 -7.97 -9.42 5.73
N LEU A 17 -9.07 -8.69 5.50
CA LEU A 17 -9.12 -7.24 5.71
C LEU A 17 -8.89 -6.84 7.17
N LYS A 18 -9.22 -7.69 8.13
CA LYS A 18 -8.97 -7.45 9.56
C LYS A 18 -7.79 -8.24 10.15
N ALA A 19 -7.04 -8.96 9.32
CA ALA A 19 -5.95 -9.82 9.78
C ALA A 19 -4.86 -9.03 10.50
N PHE A 20 -4.51 -7.85 10.02
CA PHE A 20 -3.49 -6.97 10.60
C PHE A 20 -4.02 -6.08 11.74
N VAL A 21 -5.32 -5.96 11.90
CA VAL A 21 -5.95 -5.18 12.98
C VAL A 21 -5.68 -5.85 14.33
N PRO A 22 -5.23 -5.11 15.37
CA PRO A 22 -5.02 -5.67 16.71
C PRO A 22 -6.28 -6.28 17.31
N LYS A 23 -6.11 -7.29 18.15
CA LYS A 23 -7.23 -8.05 18.77
C LYS A 23 -8.17 -7.17 19.58
N GLU A 24 -7.64 -6.16 20.27
CA GLU A 24 -8.43 -5.21 21.05
C GLU A 24 -9.38 -4.34 20.20
N TYR A 25 -9.18 -4.30 18.87
CA TYR A 25 -10.07 -3.64 17.91
C TYR A 25 -10.92 -4.65 17.10
N GLY A 26 -10.87 -5.94 17.43
CA GLY A 26 -11.67 -6.99 16.78
C GLY A 26 -11.01 -7.65 15.57
N GLY A 27 -9.71 -7.45 15.36
CA GLY A 27 -8.91 -8.11 14.33
C GLY A 27 -8.26 -9.42 14.79
N PHE A 28 -7.43 -10.00 13.91
CA PHE A 28 -6.69 -11.23 14.24
C PHE A 28 -5.36 -10.93 14.94
N GLY A 29 -4.86 -9.71 14.85
CA GLY A 29 -3.64 -9.26 15.51
C GLY A 29 -2.36 -9.85 14.92
N LEU A 30 -2.35 -10.15 13.63
CA LEU A 30 -1.12 -10.57 12.96
C LEU A 30 -0.07 -9.48 13.06
N SER A 31 1.19 -9.87 13.16
CA SER A 31 2.35 -8.99 13.05
C SER A 31 2.56 -8.50 11.62
N LEU A 32 3.35 -7.43 11.45
CA LEU A 32 3.72 -6.94 10.11
C LEU A 32 4.45 -8.02 9.30
N LYS A 33 5.32 -8.79 9.95
CA LYS A 33 6.02 -9.91 9.33
C LYS A 33 5.06 -10.99 8.82
N GLU A 34 4.05 -11.36 9.60
CA GLU A 34 3.03 -12.33 9.20
C GLU A 34 2.20 -11.80 8.03
N ILE A 35 1.76 -10.53 8.08
CA ILE A 35 1.05 -9.90 6.97
C ILE A 35 1.92 -9.83 5.71
N ALA A 36 3.21 -9.50 5.82
CA ALA A 36 4.13 -9.49 4.69
C ALA A 36 4.27 -10.88 4.05
N GLN A 37 4.29 -11.94 4.87
CA GLN A 37 4.31 -13.32 4.37
C GLN A 37 3.00 -13.70 3.67
N GLU A 38 1.83 -13.30 4.21
CA GLU A 38 0.54 -13.52 3.55
C GLU A 38 0.43 -12.73 2.23
N GLN A 39 0.91 -11.47 2.21
CA GLN A 39 0.99 -10.67 0.97
C GLN A 39 1.87 -11.36 -0.08
N THR A 40 3.01 -11.91 0.33
CA THR A 40 3.89 -12.68 -0.56
C THR A 40 3.16 -13.88 -1.15
N ARG A 41 2.44 -14.66 -0.34
CA ARG A 41 1.67 -15.82 -0.81
C ARG A 41 0.55 -15.44 -1.76
N LEU A 42 -0.20 -14.39 -1.42
CA LEU A 42 -1.28 -13.89 -2.27
C LEU A 42 -0.73 -13.40 -3.63
N ALA A 43 0.41 -12.69 -3.61
CA ALA A 43 1.04 -12.17 -4.82
C ALA A 43 1.57 -13.27 -5.76
N MET A 44 1.96 -14.43 -5.23
CA MET A 44 2.33 -15.59 -6.04
C MET A 44 1.15 -16.16 -6.84
N ALA A 45 -0.07 -16.05 -6.32
CA ALA A 45 -1.30 -16.55 -6.94
C ALA A 45 -2.03 -15.49 -7.77
N ALA A 46 -2.22 -14.31 -7.22
CA ALA A 46 -3.05 -13.24 -7.80
C ALA A 46 -2.37 -11.86 -7.61
N PRO A 47 -1.32 -11.54 -8.40
CA PRO A 47 -0.48 -10.35 -8.17
C PRO A 47 -1.26 -9.03 -8.22
N GLY A 48 -2.23 -8.89 -9.11
CA GLY A 48 -3.04 -7.68 -9.21
C GLY A 48 -3.97 -7.49 -8.00
N THR A 49 -4.60 -8.55 -7.52
CA THR A 49 -5.42 -8.55 -6.30
C THR A 49 -4.56 -8.26 -5.07
N ALA A 50 -3.38 -8.90 -4.98
CA ALA A 50 -2.43 -8.69 -3.90
C ALA A 50 -1.98 -7.22 -3.83
N LEU A 51 -1.56 -6.63 -4.95
CA LEU A 51 -1.15 -5.22 -4.98
C LEU A 51 -2.32 -4.28 -4.64
N GLY A 52 -3.54 -4.60 -5.07
CA GLY A 52 -4.72 -3.81 -4.70
C GLY A 52 -4.95 -3.82 -3.19
N VAL A 53 -5.15 -5.01 -2.58
CA VAL A 53 -5.43 -5.14 -1.14
C VAL A 53 -4.24 -4.73 -0.27
N ASN A 54 -3.03 -4.68 -0.83
CA ASN A 54 -1.84 -4.17 -0.14
C ASN A 54 -2.05 -2.73 0.38
N MET A 55 -2.75 -1.89 -0.40
CA MET A 55 -3.04 -0.51 0.01
C MET A 55 -3.90 -0.48 1.28
N HIS A 56 -4.83 -1.41 1.42
CA HIS A 56 -5.61 -1.57 2.66
C HIS A 56 -4.72 -1.93 3.85
N GLN A 57 -3.83 -2.90 3.70
CA GLN A 57 -2.93 -3.33 4.77
C GLN A 57 -1.96 -2.22 5.19
N ILE A 58 -1.48 -1.40 4.25
CA ILE A 58 -0.66 -0.22 4.54
C ILE A 58 -1.42 0.76 5.46
N ILE A 59 -2.69 1.04 5.17
CA ILE A 59 -3.50 1.96 5.98
C ILE A 59 -3.84 1.36 7.36
N VAL A 60 -4.06 0.06 7.45
CA VAL A 60 -4.19 -0.62 8.76
C VAL A 60 -2.88 -0.48 9.57
N GLY A 61 -1.73 -0.72 8.94
CA GLY A 61 -0.42 -0.53 9.54
C GLY A 61 -0.21 0.91 10.04
N LEU A 62 -0.60 1.91 9.22
CA LEU A 62 -0.60 3.31 9.62
C LEU A 62 -1.46 3.54 10.86
N GLY A 63 -2.66 2.99 10.93
CA GLY A 63 -3.54 3.08 12.09
C GLY A 63 -2.90 2.53 13.37
N LYS A 64 -2.26 1.35 13.28
CA LYS A 64 -1.47 0.74 14.38
C LYS A 64 -0.35 1.69 14.82
N HIS A 65 0.41 2.20 13.86
CA HIS A 65 1.54 3.09 14.10
C HIS A 65 1.11 4.38 14.80
N MET A 66 0.08 5.03 14.28
CA MET A 66 -0.49 6.25 14.88
C MET A 66 -0.90 6.04 16.33
N VAL A 67 -1.63 4.97 16.63
CA VAL A 67 -2.07 4.65 18.00
C VAL A 67 -0.86 4.41 18.91
N ARG A 68 0.14 3.67 18.45
CA ARG A 68 1.36 3.39 19.21
C ARG A 68 2.14 4.66 19.58
N PHE A 69 2.19 5.63 18.69
CA PHE A 69 2.85 6.92 18.90
C PHE A 69 1.91 8.04 19.42
N GLY A 70 0.77 7.65 20.03
CA GLY A 70 -0.10 8.56 20.76
C GLY A 70 -1.15 9.30 19.93
N ASN A 71 -1.18 9.13 18.60
CA ASN A 71 -2.21 9.73 17.74
C ASN A 71 -3.49 8.89 17.76
N LYS A 72 -4.45 9.29 18.60
CA LYS A 72 -5.71 8.55 18.83
C LYS A 72 -6.60 8.45 17.59
N LYS A 73 -6.39 9.28 16.55
CA LYS A 73 -7.17 9.24 15.30
C LYS A 73 -6.96 7.93 14.53
N GLY A 74 -5.83 7.25 14.72
CA GLY A 74 -5.59 5.91 14.19
C GLY A 74 -6.61 4.86 14.64
N LYS A 75 -7.28 5.05 15.79
CA LYS A 75 -8.31 4.12 16.29
C LYS A 75 -9.51 3.98 15.34
N GLN A 76 -9.88 5.06 14.63
CA GLN A 76 -10.98 5.01 13.67
C GLN A 76 -10.61 4.15 12.46
N ILE A 77 -9.37 4.26 11.97
CA ILE A 77 -8.85 3.42 10.89
C ILE A 77 -8.94 1.94 11.27
N LEU A 78 -8.51 1.58 12.49
CA LEU A 78 -8.53 0.18 12.97
C LEU A 78 -9.95 -0.36 13.14
N ARG A 79 -10.90 0.45 13.62
CA ARG A 79 -12.31 0.06 13.75
C ARG A 79 -12.95 -0.18 12.38
N ASP A 80 -12.74 0.74 11.43
CA ASP A 80 -13.28 0.62 10.08
C ASP A 80 -12.76 -0.65 9.38
N ALA A 81 -11.46 -0.96 9.54
CA ALA A 81 -10.87 -2.19 9.02
C ALA A 81 -11.44 -3.45 9.71
N ALA A 82 -11.65 -3.41 11.04
CA ALA A 82 -12.27 -4.50 11.79
C ALA A 82 -13.70 -4.79 11.34
N GLU A 83 -14.46 -3.75 10.97
CA GLU A 83 -15.80 -3.84 10.38
C GLU A 83 -15.78 -4.36 8.92
N GLY A 84 -14.60 -4.58 8.35
CA GLY A 84 -14.43 -5.08 6.98
C GLY A 84 -14.63 -4.01 5.91
N LYS A 85 -14.45 -2.71 6.26
CA LYS A 85 -14.37 -1.63 5.27
C LYS A 85 -13.08 -1.74 4.48
N LEU A 86 -13.16 -1.49 3.18
CA LEU A 86 -12.01 -1.47 2.29
C LEU A 86 -11.36 -0.07 2.33
N LEU A 87 -10.10 -0.02 2.73
CA LEU A 87 -9.33 1.21 2.87
C LEU A 87 -8.42 1.41 1.66
N ALA A 88 -8.37 2.61 1.12
CA ALA A 88 -7.50 2.97 0.01
C ALA A 88 -6.46 4.02 0.40
N PHE A 89 -5.50 4.23 -0.49
CA PHE A 89 -4.39 5.14 -0.32
C PHE A 89 -4.22 5.99 -1.58
N GLY A 90 -4.43 7.31 -1.49
CA GLY A 90 -4.43 8.24 -2.62
C GLY A 90 -3.45 9.39 -2.42
N ILE A 91 -2.17 9.17 -2.69
CA ILE A 91 -1.09 10.15 -2.48
C ILE A 91 -0.57 10.70 -3.81
N SER A 92 -0.29 9.83 -4.76
CA SER A 92 0.37 10.20 -6.01
C SER A 92 -0.43 11.22 -6.82
N GLU A 93 0.26 12.19 -7.39
CA GLU A 93 -0.29 13.28 -8.18
C GLU A 93 0.44 13.39 -9.53
N PRO A 94 -0.24 13.82 -10.59
CA PRO A 94 0.42 14.01 -11.89
C PRO A 94 1.57 15.02 -11.78
N SER A 95 2.75 14.65 -12.29
CA SER A 95 3.94 15.52 -12.32
C SER A 95 4.43 16.02 -10.96
N ASN A 96 4.02 15.38 -9.87
CA ASN A 96 4.53 15.68 -8.52
C ASN A 96 5.57 14.61 -8.10
N ASP A 97 6.83 14.96 -8.18
CA ASP A 97 7.97 14.14 -7.77
C ASP A 97 8.33 14.25 -6.27
N ARG A 98 7.65 15.15 -5.53
CA ARG A 98 7.84 15.30 -4.07
C ARG A 98 7.20 14.16 -3.28
N VAL A 99 6.31 13.40 -3.89
CA VAL A 99 5.58 12.28 -3.26
C VAL A 99 4.91 12.75 -1.96
N LEU A 100 5.30 12.25 -0.80
CA LEU A 100 4.75 12.61 0.52
C LEU A 100 5.30 13.92 1.10
N PHE A 101 6.34 14.48 0.49
CA PHE A 101 7.00 15.70 0.99
C PHE A 101 6.36 17.00 0.52
N GLY A 102 5.30 16.92 -0.25
CA GLY A 102 4.53 18.08 -0.68
C GLY A 102 3.45 17.69 -1.66
N SER A 103 2.37 18.47 -1.71
CA SER A 103 1.22 18.22 -2.58
C SER A 103 0.99 19.40 -3.52
N ILE A 104 0.50 19.09 -4.73
CA ILE A 104 -0.06 20.08 -5.67
C ILE A 104 -1.58 20.12 -5.61
N SER A 105 -2.22 19.18 -4.89
CA SER A 105 -3.63 19.29 -4.52
C SER A 105 -3.78 20.28 -3.37
N GLU A 106 -4.90 20.97 -3.31
CA GLU A 106 -5.20 21.96 -2.28
C GLU A 106 -5.95 21.32 -1.11
N ALA A 107 -5.60 21.75 0.11
CA ALA A 107 -6.39 21.56 1.33
C ALA A 107 -6.85 22.93 1.80
N ARG A 108 -8.13 23.27 1.61
CA ARG A 108 -8.71 24.56 1.99
C ARG A 108 -9.32 24.44 3.38
N PRO A 109 -8.88 25.27 4.35
CA PRO A 109 -9.44 25.27 5.69
C PRO A 109 -10.91 25.72 5.69
N GLU A 110 -11.68 25.10 6.56
CA GLU A 110 -13.07 25.42 6.87
C GLU A 110 -13.21 25.71 8.36
N GLU A 111 -14.37 26.21 8.79
CA GLU A 111 -14.66 26.44 10.20
C GLU A 111 -14.50 25.16 11.03
N GLY A 112 -14.16 25.32 12.32
CA GLY A 112 -14.03 24.20 13.25
C GLY A 112 -12.84 23.26 12.98
N GLY A 113 -11.81 23.70 12.24
CA GLY A 113 -10.62 22.89 11.95
C GLY A 113 -10.79 21.86 10.84
N ALA A 114 -11.94 21.89 10.17
CA ALA A 114 -12.24 21.03 9.01
C ALA A 114 -11.49 21.50 7.75
N TYR A 115 -11.50 20.67 6.71
CA TYR A 115 -10.87 20.97 5.42
C TYR A 115 -11.70 20.44 4.24
N ARG A 116 -11.54 21.10 3.07
CA ARG A 116 -11.97 20.58 1.78
C ARG A 116 -10.78 20.38 0.87
N PHE A 117 -10.75 19.21 0.21
CA PHE A 117 -9.63 18.83 -0.65
C PHE A 117 -9.99 18.91 -2.12
N TYR A 118 -9.10 19.54 -2.91
CA TYR A 118 -9.25 19.74 -4.34
C TYR A 118 -7.97 19.30 -5.05
N GLY A 119 -8.12 18.63 -6.19
CA GLY A 119 -6.96 18.25 -7.01
C GLY A 119 -7.17 16.90 -7.70
N LYS A 120 -6.10 16.41 -8.32
CA LYS A 120 -6.11 15.12 -9.02
C LYS A 120 -5.12 14.15 -8.35
N LYS A 121 -5.61 12.96 -8.01
CA LYS A 121 -4.77 11.84 -7.58
C LYS A 121 -4.70 10.80 -8.69
N VAL A 122 -3.55 10.15 -8.84
CA VAL A 122 -3.31 9.08 -9.82
C VAL A 122 -2.88 7.80 -9.11
N PHE A 123 -2.97 6.67 -9.81
CA PHE A 123 -2.62 5.35 -9.25
C PHE A 123 -3.38 4.99 -7.98
N LEU A 124 -4.63 5.46 -7.85
CA LEU A 124 -5.45 5.17 -6.68
C LEU A 124 -6.05 3.78 -6.79
N SER A 125 -5.26 2.79 -6.37
CA SER A 125 -5.68 1.38 -6.37
C SER A 125 -6.97 1.20 -5.58
N MET A 126 -7.92 0.46 -6.14
CA MET A 126 -9.26 0.19 -5.55
C MET A 126 -10.11 1.45 -5.31
N GLY A 127 -9.72 2.64 -5.78
CA GLY A 127 -10.39 3.90 -5.48
C GLY A 127 -11.89 3.93 -5.77
N LYS A 128 -12.34 3.16 -6.78
CA LYS A 128 -13.76 3.02 -7.12
C LYS A 128 -14.57 2.20 -6.09
N TYR A 129 -13.89 1.37 -5.31
CA TYR A 129 -14.51 0.34 -4.46
C TYR A 129 -14.20 0.54 -2.98
N CYS A 130 -13.38 1.53 -2.62
CA CYS A 130 -13.02 1.78 -1.24
C CYS A 130 -14.15 2.49 -0.47
N ASP A 131 -14.26 2.14 0.81
CA ASP A 131 -15.16 2.80 1.75
C ASP A 131 -14.53 4.05 2.37
N LYS A 132 -13.20 4.04 2.51
CA LYS A 132 -12.40 5.12 3.10
C LYS A 132 -11.06 5.23 2.38
N LEU A 133 -10.43 6.40 2.44
CA LEU A 133 -9.08 6.58 1.94
C LEU A 133 -8.26 7.55 2.79
N VAL A 134 -6.95 7.32 2.83
CA VAL A 134 -5.99 8.34 3.28
C VAL A 134 -5.50 9.11 2.06
N SER A 135 -5.59 10.43 2.14
CA SER A 135 -5.04 11.34 1.13
C SER A 135 -4.52 12.61 1.78
N PHE A 136 -3.95 13.52 1.00
CA PHE A 136 -3.45 14.79 1.51
C PHE A 136 -3.54 15.91 0.48
N GLY A 137 -3.40 17.13 0.96
CA GLY A 137 -3.34 18.35 0.17
C GLY A 137 -2.48 19.41 0.85
N GLN A 138 -2.20 20.49 0.13
CA GLN A 138 -1.40 21.61 0.62
C GLN A 138 -2.34 22.74 1.07
N ASP A 139 -2.23 23.16 2.32
CA ASP A 139 -2.80 24.40 2.83
C ASP A 139 -1.77 25.52 2.69
N ASN A 140 -2.08 26.53 1.88
CA ASN A 140 -1.23 27.70 1.63
C ASN A 140 -1.86 28.99 2.19
N THR A 141 -2.83 28.89 3.10
CA THR A 141 -3.57 30.06 3.62
C THR A 141 -2.86 30.75 4.78
N GLY A 142 -1.96 30.06 5.49
CA GLY A 142 -1.17 30.60 6.59
C GLY A 142 0.15 31.23 6.12
N GLU A 143 0.96 31.69 7.10
CA GLU A 143 2.29 32.26 6.84
C GLU A 143 3.26 31.27 6.21
N SER A 144 3.11 30.00 6.52
CA SER A 144 3.89 28.89 5.97
C SER A 144 2.96 27.78 5.49
N PRO A 145 3.31 27.12 4.36
CA PRO A 145 2.49 26.05 3.83
C PRO A 145 2.49 24.83 4.75
N LEU A 146 1.35 24.12 4.79
CA LEU A 146 1.19 22.87 5.54
C LEU A 146 0.67 21.75 4.63
N SER A 147 1.31 20.59 4.69
CA SER A 147 0.74 19.35 4.14
C SER A 147 -0.27 18.79 5.14
N VAL A 148 -1.54 18.72 4.74
CA VAL A 148 -2.66 18.28 5.56
C VAL A 148 -3.06 16.87 5.13
N PHE A 149 -2.86 15.89 6.01
CA PHE A 149 -3.23 14.49 5.78
C PHE A 149 -4.59 14.21 6.40
N ALA A 150 -5.47 13.53 5.65
CA ALA A 150 -6.83 13.27 6.09
C ALA A 150 -7.30 11.85 5.78
N TYR A 151 -8.22 11.35 6.62
CA TYR A 151 -8.94 10.10 6.43
C TYR A 151 -10.33 10.39 5.89
N LEU A 152 -10.48 10.29 4.58
CA LEU A 152 -11.61 10.77 3.81
C LEU A 152 -12.67 9.68 3.60
N THR A 153 -13.92 10.11 3.45
CA THR A 153 -15.03 9.26 3.02
C THR A 153 -15.41 9.64 1.59
N PRO A 154 -15.18 8.75 0.61
CA PRO A 154 -15.60 9.01 -0.77
C PRO A 154 -17.10 9.25 -0.89
N ASP A 155 -17.49 10.26 -1.66
CA ASP A 155 -18.87 10.48 -2.08
C ASP A 155 -18.93 10.72 -3.59
N LYS A 156 -20.10 10.55 -4.20
CA LYS A 156 -20.26 10.60 -5.67
C LYS A 156 -20.14 12.00 -6.27
N GLU A 157 -20.27 13.06 -5.47
CA GLU A 157 -20.28 14.45 -5.94
C GLU A 157 -18.86 15.04 -5.93
N THR A 158 -18.09 14.72 -4.89
CA THR A 158 -16.79 15.34 -4.64
C THR A 158 -15.61 14.41 -4.90
N PHE A 159 -15.83 13.10 -5.08
CA PHE A 159 -14.82 12.09 -5.36
C PHE A 159 -15.10 11.41 -6.70
N ILE A 160 -14.54 11.96 -7.79
CA ILE A 160 -14.84 11.56 -9.16
C ILE A 160 -13.77 10.60 -9.68
N VAL A 161 -14.08 9.31 -9.67
CA VAL A 161 -13.19 8.28 -10.23
C VAL A 161 -13.27 8.32 -11.76
N LYS A 162 -12.10 8.39 -12.41
CA LYS A 162 -11.98 8.25 -13.86
C LYS A 162 -11.95 6.77 -14.24
N ASN A 163 -12.18 6.46 -15.50
CA ASN A 163 -12.09 5.09 -16.03
C ASN A 163 -10.89 5.02 -17.00
N ASP A 164 -9.70 5.32 -16.47
CA ASP A 164 -8.48 5.53 -17.24
C ASP A 164 -7.36 4.52 -16.92
N TRP A 165 -7.67 3.44 -16.16
CA TRP A 165 -6.70 2.40 -15.85
C TRP A 165 -6.63 1.37 -16.99
N ASP A 166 -5.73 1.60 -17.94
CA ASP A 166 -5.44 0.67 -19.05
C ASP A 166 -3.93 0.45 -19.17
N THR A 167 -3.42 -0.56 -18.48
CA THR A 167 -1.99 -0.88 -18.34
C THR A 167 -1.70 -2.29 -18.80
N MET A 168 -0.44 -2.56 -19.15
CA MET A 168 0.02 -3.89 -19.54
C MET A 168 -0.12 -4.90 -18.39
N GLY A 169 0.33 -4.52 -17.18
CA GLY A 169 0.26 -5.35 -15.97
C GLY A 169 -0.63 -4.74 -14.89
N MET A 170 -0.83 -5.46 -13.81
CA MET A 170 -1.56 -5.02 -12.60
C MET A 170 -2.98 -4.50 -12.87
N ARG A 171 -3.65 -5.01 -13.89
CA ARG A 171 -4.98 -4.54 -14.33
C ARG A 171 -6.05 -4.66 -13.25
N ALA A 172 -5.96 -5.70 -12.42
CA ALA A 172 -6.91 -5.97 -11.33
C ALA A 172 -6.84 -4.96 -10.17
N THR A 173 -5.78 -4.14 -10.08
CA THR A 173 -5.70 -3.11 -9.04
C THR A 173 -6.72 -1.99 -9.24
N GLN A 174 -7.21 -1.78 -10.48
CA GLN A 174 -8.13 -0.67 -10.82
C GLN A 174 -7.63 0.67 -10.29
N SER A 175 -6.33 0.96 -10.56
CA SER A 175 -5.63 2.15 -10.05
C SER A 175 -5.97 3.41 -10.85
N ASN A 176 -7.25 3.66 -11.03
CA ASN A 176 -7.76 4.81 -11.78
C ASN A 176 -7.34 6.15 -11.16
N SER A 177 -7.30 7.19 -11.98
CA SER A 177 -7.20 8.56 -11.50
C SER A 177 -8.49 9.00 -10.83
N VAL A 178 -8.35 9.91 -9.86
CA VAL A 178 -9.46 10.49 -9.12
C VAL A 178 -9.32 12.01 -9.09
N GLU A 179 -10.42 12.69 -9.31
CA GLU A 179 -10.54 14.13 -9.14
C GLU A 179 -11.26 14.43 -7.83
N LEU A 180 -10.60 15.19 -6.96
CA LEU A 180 -11.15 15.69 -5.71
C LEU A 180 -11.78 17.07 -5.97
N LYS A 181 -13.08 17.21 -5.71
CA LYS A 181 -13.86 18.44 -5.96
C LYS A 181 -14.42 19.03 -4.67
N GLY A 182 -13.57 19.17 -3.66
CA GLY A 182 -13.97 19.68 -2.35
C GLY A 182 -14.47 18.60 -1.42
N ILE A 183 -13.89 17.39 -1.49
CA ILE A 183 -14.20 16.32 -0.54
C ILE A 183 -13.90 16.81 0.87
N PHE A 184 -14.90 16.67 1.75
CA PHE A 184 -14.87 17.22 3.10
C PHE A 184 -14.22 16.27 4.10
N ALA A 185 -13.44 16.84 5.02
CA ALA A 185 -12.93 16.19 6.20
C ALA A 185 -13.17 17.06 7.44
N ALA A 186 -13.88 16.54 8.41
CA ALA A 186 -14.02 17.18 9.71
C ALA A 186 -12.69 17.13 10.50
N GLU A 187 -12.55 17.91 11.55
CA GLU A 187 -11.31 18.00 12.33
C GLU A 187 -10.83 16.62 12.83
N GLU A 188 -11.72 15.78 13.27
CA GLU A 188 -11.39 14.42 13.75
C GLU A 188 -10.86 13.51 12.65
N GLN A 189 -11.10 13.83 11.38
CA GLN A 189 -10.60 13.11 10.20
C GLN A 189 -9.24 13.64 9.71
N ILE A 190 -8.79 14.78 10.19
CA ILE A 190 -7.46 15.32 9.89
C ILE A 190 -6.43 14.57 10.73
N LEU A 191 -5.63 13.73 10.10
CA LEU A 191 -4.67 12.84 10.76
C LEU A 191 -3.48 13.62 11.32
N THR A 192 -2.91 14.53 10.51
CA THR A 192 -1.81 15.42 10.89
C THR A 192 -1.69 16.61 9.94
N LYS A 193 -0.98 17.65 10.38
CA LYS A 193 -0.57 18.84 9.60
C LYS A 193 0.92 19.04 9.84
N VAL A 194 1.71 19.01 8.77
CA VAL A 194 3.17 19.11 8.87
C VAL A 194 3.71 20.08 7.82
N ALA A 195 4.87 20.69 8.09
CA ALA A 195 5.57 21.44 7.07
C ALA A 195 5.94 20.51 5.90
N PRO A 196 5.91 21.00 4.64
CA PRO A 196 6.41 20.24 3.52
C PRO A 196 7.88 19.86 3.67
N GLY A 197 8.26 18.68 3.19
CA GLY A 197 9.61 18.17 3.29
C GLY A 197 9.70 16.89 4.12
N PRO A 198 10.92 16.36 4.31
CA PRO A 198 11.16 15.19 5.14
C PRO A 198 10.63 15.40 6.56
N SER A 199 9.90 14.41 7.07
CA SER A 199 9.22 14.53 8.36
C SER A 199 9.25 13.21 9.12
N PHE A 200 9.51 13.30 10.42
CA PHE A 200 9.37 12.21 11.38
C PHE A 200 7.98 12.16 12.04
N ASP A 201 7.02 12.93 11.54
CA ASP A 201 5.64 12.81 12.00
C ASP A 201 5.14 11.36 11.86
N PRO A 202 4.46 10.81 12.89
CA PRO A 202 4.00 9.41 12.88
C PRO A 202 3.15 9.03 11.67
N VAL A 203 2.39 9.97 11.10
CA VAL A 203 1.57 9.68 9.91
C VAL A 203 2.46 9.57 8.69
N VAL A 204 3.34 10.54 8.45
CA VAL A 204 4.22 10.55 7.27
C VAL A 204 5.19 9.38 7.31
N PHE A 205 5.88 9.17 8.42
CA PHE A 205 6.82 8.06 8.59
C PHE A 205 6.11 6.70 8.49
N GLY A 206 4.96 6.56 9.15
CA GLY A 206 4.18 5.32 9.10
C GLY A 206 3.75 4.95 7.68
N ILE A 207 3.30 5.93 6.88
CA ILE A 207 2.96 5.69 5.48
C ILE A 207 4.17 5.11 4.73
N PHE A 208 5.33 5.75 4.80
CA PHE A 208 6.54 5.26 4.12
C PHE A 208 6.93 3.86 4.57
N ALA A 209 7.06 3.65 5.87
CA ALA A 209 7.58 2.40 6.41
C ALA A 209 6.70 1.19 6.06
N TYR A 210 5.38 1.30 6.23
CA TYR A 210 4.47 0.20 5.88
C TYR A 210 4.34 0.03 4.37
N PHE A 211 4.37 1.12 3.60
CA PHE A 211 4.33 1.06 2.13
C PHE A 211 5.52 0.29 1.58
N GLU A 212 6.74 0.64 1.97
CA GLU A 212 7.96 0.02 1.44
C GLU A 212 8.03 -1.48 1.79
N ILE A 213 7.78 -1.85 3.05
CA ILE A 213 7.84 -3.24 3.49
C ILE A 213 6.79 -4.11 2.78
N LEU A 214 5.54 -3.66 2.76
CA LEU A 214 4.45 -4.45 2.19
C LEU A 214 4.48 -4.48 0.66
N LEU A 215 4.97 -3.41 0.03
CA LEU A 215 5.20 -3.39 -1.41
C LEU A 215 6.33 -4.36 -1.78
N ALA A 216 7.44 -4.35 -1.05
CA ALA A 216 8.54 -5.29 -1.23
C ALA A 216 8.06 -6.75 -1.10
N ALA A 217 7.23 -7.06 -0.09
CA ALA A 217 6.64 -8.39 0.09
C ALA A 217 5.77 -8.82 -1.10
N THR A 218 4.96 -7.90 -1.64
CA THR A 218 4.12 -8.16 -2.81
C THR A 218 4.97 -8.49 -4.04
N TYR A 219 5.97 -7.66 -4.36
CA TYR A 219 6.83 -7.89 -5.52
C TYR A 219 7.77 -9.08 -5.34
N PHE A 220 8.21 -9.36 -4.13
CA PHE A 220 8.94 -10.58 -3.80
C PHE A 220 8.12 -11.84 -4.12
N GLY A 221 6.82 -11.85 -3.79
CA GLY A 221 5.92 -12.94 -4.16
C GLY A 221 5.82 -13.16 -5.67
N ILE A 222 5.74 -12.07 -6.45
CA ILE A 222 5.74 -12.13 -7.92
C ILE A 222 7.06 -12.73 -8.44
N GLY A 223 8.18 -12.27 -7.91
CA GLY A 223 9.53 -12.76 -8.25
C GLY A 223 9.69 -14.26 -7.94
N LYS A 224 9.22 -14.69 -6.76
CA LYS A 224 9.21 -16.13 -6.39
C LYS A 224 8.43 -16.96 -7.39
N ARG A 225 7.21 -16.55 -7.74
CA ARG A 225 6.37 -17.29 -8.68
C ARG A 225 7.00 -17.32 -10.08
N ALA A 226 7.60 -16.22 -10.52
CA ALA A 226 8.31 -16.16 -11.79
C ALA A 226 9.50 -17.17 -11.83
N LEU A 227 10.27 -17.24 -10.76
CA LEU A 227 11.37 -18.21 -10.61
C LEU A 227 10.84 -19.66 -10.64
N GLU A 228 9.76 -19.98 -9.91
CA GLU A 228 9.14 -21.29 -9.90
C GLU A 228 8.71 -21.71 -11.32
N ILE A 229 8.01 -20.83 -12.04
CA ILE A 229 7.58 -21.07 -13.43
C ILE A 229 8.80 -21.27 -14.33
N GLY A 230 9.86 -20.48 -14.15
CA GLY A 230 11.12 -20.62 -14.86
C GLY A 230 11.71 -22.02 -14.66
N VAL A 231 11.85 -22.44 -13.40
CA VAL A 231 12.38 -23.78 -13.03
C VAL A 231 11.50 -24.91 -13.59
N GLU A 232 10.19 -24.82 -13.45
CA GLU A 232 9.26 -25.81 -14.01
C GLU A 232 9.38 -25.91 -15.54
N THR A 233 9.50 -24.75 -16.20
CA THR A 233 9.61 -24.67 -17.66
C THR A 233 10.87 -25.34 -18.19
N VAL A 234 12.03 -25.05 -17.60
CA VAL A 234 13.30 -25.63 -18.07
C VAL A 234 13.40 -27.11 -17.79
N LYS A 235 12.72 -27.63 -16.78
CA LYS A 235 12.63 -29.08 -16.51
C LYS A 235 11.77 -29.82 -17.54
N LYS A 236 10.73 -29.17 -18.06
CA LYS A 236 9.76 -29.74 -19.01
C LYS A 236 10.20 -29.63 -20.48
N ARG A 237 10.98 -28.60 -20.81
CA ARG A 237 11.40 -28.37 -22.22
C ARG A 237 12.66 -29.13 -22.57
N HIS A 238 12.69 -29.59 -23.82
CA HIS A 238 13.81 -30.33 -24.41
C HIS A 238 14.43 -29.51 -25.55
N SER A 239 15.76 -29.47 -25.62
CA SER A 239 16.50 -28.87 -26.72
C SER A 239 16.67 -29.91 -27.84
N VAL A 240 16.09 -29.63 -28.99
CA VAL A 240 16.25 -30.49 -30.18
C VAL A 240 17.71 -30.52 -30.65
N SER A 241 18.38 -29.37 -30.62
CA SER A 241 19.77 -29.24 -31.07
C SER A 241 20.77 -29.99 -30.19
N ASN A 242 20.52 -30.05 -28.88
CA ASN A 242 21.45 -30.66 -27.91
C ASN A 242 20.98 -32.06 -27.45
N ASP A 243 19.83 -32.51 -27.93
CA ASP A 243 19.16 -33.74 -27.52
C ASP A 243 19.15 -33.95 -26.00
N ALA A 244 18.80 -32.88 -25.27
CA ALA A 244 18.82 -32.84 -23.81
C ALA A 244 17.77 -31.91 -23.24
N PRO A 245 17.27 -32.11 -21.98
CA PRO A 245 16.45 -31.14 -21.28
C PRO A 245 17.17 -29.81 -21.11
N TYR A 246 16.44 -28.69 -21.19
CA TYR A 246 16.99 -27.33 -20.92
C TYR A 246 17.61 -27.25 -19.53
N ALA A 247 17.13 -28.04 -18.57
CA ALA A 247 17.70 -28.13 -17.23
C ALA A 247 19.17 -28.62 -17.22
N ASN A 248 19.68 -29.24 -18.31
CA ASN A 248 21.07 -29.66 -18.42
C ASN A 248 21.97 -28.59 -19.03
N ASP A 249 21.41 -27.51 -19.60
CA ASP A 249 22.19 -26.38 -20.13
C ASP A 249 22.82 -25.58 -19.01
N LYS A 250 24.15 -25.40 -19.08
CA LYS A 250 24.93 -24.68 -18.05
C LYS A 250 24.55 -23.22 -17.92
N ASN A 251 24.25 -22.53 -19.02
CA ASN A 251 23.91 -21.10 -19.01
C ASN A 251 22.50 -20.90 -18.42
N ILE A 252 21.55 -21.78 -18.74
CA ILE A 252 20.20 -21.72 -18.17
C ILE A 252 20.27 -21.96 -16.67
N ARG A 253 21.01 -22.99 -16.23
CA ARG A 253 21.20 -23.28 -14.80
C ARG A 253 21.84 -22.08 -14.07
N TRP A 254 22.83 -21.45 -14.68
CA TRP A 254 23.49 -20.28 -14.12
C TRP A 254 22.48 -19.15 -13.90
N ARG A 255 21.68 -18.79 -14.91
CA ARG A 255 20.68 -17.73 -14.81
C ARG A 255 19.58 -18.02 -13.75
N ILE A 256 19.16 -19.26 -13.65
CA ILE A 256 18.22 -19.69 -12.59
C ILE A 256 18.85 -19.54 -11.21
N ALA A 257 20.12 -19.94 -11.07
CA ALA A 257 20.86 -19.80 -9.80
C ALA A 257 21.04 -18.33 -9.41
N GLU A 258 21.41 -17.45 -10.35
CA GLU A 258 21.51 -16.00 -10.09
C GLU A 258 20.18 -15.41 -9.61
N ALA A 259 19.07 -15.74 -10.30
CA ALA A 259 17.75 -15.26 -9.88
C ALA A 259 17.35 -15.81 -8.50
N ALA A 260 17.67 -17.06 -8.18
CA ALA A 260 17.41 -17.64 -6.87
C ALA A 260 18.23 -16.94 -5.77
N ILE A 261 19.51 -16.66 -5.99
CA ILE A 261 20.39 -15.95 -5.05
C ILE A 261 19.88 -14.52 -4.78
N MET A 262 19.47 -13.80 -5.85
CA MET A 262 18.90 -12.45 -5.70
C MET A 262 17.62 -12.45 -4.83
N LEU A 263 16.75 -13.43 -5.03
CA LEU A 263 15.50 -13.54 -4.26
C LEU A 263 15.75 -13.99 -2.81
N ASP A 264 16.72 -14.85 -2.58
CA ASP A 264 17.01 -15.42 -1.25
C ASP A 264 17.39 -14.33 -0.23
N GLY A 265 18.06 -13.26 -0.67
CA GLY A 265 18.43 -12.12 0.15
C GLY A 265 17.29 -11.17 0.52
N ILE A 266 16.11 -11.25 -0.13
CA ILE A 266 15.01 -10.29 0.05
C ILE A 266 14.17 -10.63 1.30
N GLN A 267 13.78 -11.89 1.46
CA GLN A 267 12.91 -12.30 2.58
C GLN A 267 13.49 -11.99 3.97
N PRO A 268 14.79 -12.24 4.24
CA PRO A 268 15.40 -11.84 5.52
C PRO A 268 15.31 -10.33 5.78
N GLN A 269 15.50 -9.50 4.75
CA GLN A 269 15.40 -8.04 4.89
C GLN A 269 13.96 -7.61 5.22
N ILE A 270 12.94 -8.15 4.54
CA ILE A 270 11.53 -7.89 4.85
C ILE A 270 11.22 -8.28 6.29
N ASN A 271 11.71 -9.45 6.74
CA ASN A 271 11.49 -9.94 8.10
C ASN A 271 12.14 -9.02 9.14
N GLU A 272 13.42 -8.68 8.96
CA GLU A 272 14.17 -7.82 9.87
C GLU A 272 13.55 -6.43 9.98
N LEU A 273 13.22 -5.82 8.83
CA LEU A 273 12.57 -4.51 8.80
C LEU A 273 11.19 -4.54 9.48
N SER A 274 10.43 -5.63 9.29
CA SER A 274 9.12 -5.80 9.93
C SER A 274 9.25 -5.91 11.45
N ASP A 275 10.16 -6.75 11.93
CA ASP A 275 10.41 -6.95 13.34
C ASP A 275 10.95 -5.65 13.99
N THR A 276 11.88 -4.96 13.34
CA THR A 276 12.44 -3.68 13.80
C THR A 276 11.38 -2.58 13.87
N LEU A 277 10.53 -2.43 12.86
CA LEU A 277 9.47 -1.42 12.86
C LEU A 277 8.45 -1.66 13.99
N GLU A 278 8.08 -2.91 14.24
CA GLU A 278 7.13 -3.24 15.31
C GLU A 278 7.75 -3.20 16.72
N ALA A 279 9.05 -3.41 16.87
CA ALA A 279 9.75 -3.30 18.15
C ALA A 279 10.13 -1.86 18.52
N SER A 280 10.30 -0.97 17.53
CA SER A 280 10.79 0.39 17.76
C SER A 280 9.82 1.23 18.58
N THR A 281 10.31 1.81 19.67
CA THR A 281 9.59 2.82 20.49
C THR A 281 9.98 4.24 20.09
N GLU A 282 11.06 4.40 19.36
CA GLU A 282 11.59 5.67 18.85
C GLU A 282 11.92 5.53 17.36
N TYR A 283 11.90 6.65 16.62
CA TYR A 283 12.35 6.69 15.23
C TYR A 283 13.88 6.57 15.19
N SER A 284 14.40 5.46 14.72
CA SER A 284 15.83 5.31 14.49
C SER A 284 16.21 5.74 13.07
N PHE A 285 17.39 6.34 12.91
CA PHE A 285 17.94 6.75 11.61
C PHE A 285 18.21 5.59 10.64
N ILE A 286 18.01 4.34 11.06
CA ILE A 286 18.15 3.12 10.25
C ILE A 286 17.19 3.11 9.04
N TRP A 287 16.12 3.92 9.08
CA TRP A 287 15.08 4.00 8.05
C TRP A 287 15.27 5.12 7.02
N LEU A 288 16.33 5.90 7.14
CA LEU A 288 16.64 6.91 6.14
C LEU A 288 17.48 6.26 5.02
N PRO A 289 17.04 6.35 3.75
CA PRO A 289 17.85 5.91 2.61
C PRO A 289 19.10 6.74 2.45
#